data_a628cf81af1365151c780f1d732981ec
#
_entry.id   a628cf81af1365151c780f1d732981ec
#
_cell.length_a   1.000
_cell.length_b   1.000
_cell.length_c   1.000
_cell.angle_alpha   90.00
_cell.angle_beta   90.00
_cell.angle_gamma   90.00
#
_symmetry.space_group_name_H-M   'P 1'
#
loop_
_entity.id
_entity.type
_entity.pdbx_description
1 polymer ?
#
loop_
_entity_poly.entity_id
_entity_poly.type
_entity_poly.pdbx_seq_one_letter_code
_entity_poly.pdbx_strand_id
1 'polypeptide(L)'
;MISILRRRPKPGTPRRITLRILRHNPADPASTPHQQDFLVDEAEGMTLFIALNEIRATQDPSLQFDFVCRAGICGSCAMLINGRPSLACRTLTQDLGDVITLAPLPFFELIGDLSVNTGKWMRGTSERLRTWVHNDAPVDLDELV
;
A
#
# COMPACT_ATOMS: atom_id res chain seq x y z
N MET A 1 4.87 -23.09 23.56
CA MET A 1 4.38 -22.54 22.27
C MET A 1 2.87 -22.67 22.26
N ILE A 2 2.13 -21.64 22.66
CA ILE A 2 0.66 -21.67 22.68
C ILE A 2 0.19 -21.07 21.35
N SER A 3 -0.27 -21.93 20.45
CA SER A 3 -0.94 -21.53 19.22
C SER A 3 -2.29 -20.92 19.57
N ILE A 4 -2.39 -19.60 19.51
CA ILE A 4 -3.69 -18.92 19.64
C ILE A 4 -4.45 -19.18 18.36
N LEU A 5 -5.29 -20.20 18.38
CA LEU A 5 -6.33 -20.44 17.36
C LEU A 5 -7.28 -19.23 17.37
N ARG A 6 -7.08 -18.28 16.47
CA ARG A 6 -8.03 -17.20 16.24
C ARG A 6 -9.33 -17.83 15.73
N ARG A 7 -10.40 -17.70 16.50
CA ARG A 7 -11.76 -18.12 16.10
C ARG A 7 -12.14 -17.32 14.86
N ARG A 8 -12.44 -18.03 13.76
CA ARG A 8 -13.10 -17.41 12.61
C ARG A 8 -14.42 -16.80 13.07
N PRO A 9 -14.74 -15.56 12.67
CA PRO A 9 -16.06 -14.98 12.97
C PRO A 9 -17.15 -15.82 12.33
N LYS A 10 -18.32 -15.88 13.01
CA LYS A 10 -19.50 -16.59 12.50
C LYS A 10 -19.99 -15.89 11.22
N PRO A 11 -20.46 -16.64 10.20
CA PRO A 11 -21.09 -16.04 9.04
C PRO A 11 -22.35 -15.27 9.46
N GLY A 12 -22.40 -13.97 9.19
CA GLY A 12 -23.60 -13.16 9.42
C GLY A 12 -23.41 -11.72 9.90
N THR A 13 -22.27 -11.37 10.49
CA THR A 13 -22.01 -9.96 10.86
C THR A 13 -20.65 -9.55 10.30
N PRO A 14 -20.58 -8.52 9.45
CA PRO A 14 -19.29 -8.04 8.96
C PRO A 14 -18.43 -7.61 10.16
N ARG A 15 -17.17 -8.08 10.19
CA ARG A 15 -16.21 -7.61 11.18
C ARG A 15 -15.89 -6.15 10.85
N ARG A 16 -15.99 -5.27 11.83
CA ARG A 16 -15.56 -3.88 11.66
C ARG A 16 -14.12 -3.76 12.12
N ILE A 17 -13.28 -3.25 11.22
CA ILE A 17 -11.86 -3.00 11.46
C ILE A 17 -11.57 -1.50 11.51
N THR A 18 -10.56 -1.11 12.28
CA THR A 18 -10.07 0.26 12.34
C THR A 18 -8.73 0.35 11.63
N LEU A 19 -8.64 1.16 10.59
CA LEU A 19 -7.38 1.52 9.97
C LEU A 19 -6.88 2.83 10.60
N ARG A 20 -5.77 2.74 11.32
CA ARG A 20 -5.09 3.87 11.94
C ARG A 20 -3.95 4.33 11.04
N ILE A 21 -4.15 5.42 10.35
CA ILE A 21 -3.27 5.89 9.28
C ILE A 21 -2.49 7.12 9.75
N LEU A 22 -1.17 7.09 9.56
CA LEU A 22 -0.33 8.28 9.74
C LEU A 22 -0.60 9.24 8.57
N ARG A 23 -1.16 10.41 8.89
CA ARG A 23 -1.50 11.46 7.92
C ARG A 23 -0.48 12.59 8.01
N HIS A 24 0.08 12.95 6.88
CA HIS A 24 0.93 14.13 6.74
C HIS A 24 1.14 14.47 5.27
N ASN A 25 0.97 15.74 4.92
CA ASN A 25 1.30 16.27 3.60
C ASN A 25 2.45 17.28 3.73
N PRO A 26 3.71 16.94 3.40
CA PRO A 26 4.84 17.85 3.56
C PRO A 26 4.80 19.06 2.60
N ALA A 27 3.98 19.02 1.54
CA ALA A 27 3.77 20.16 0.65
C ALA A 27 2.83 21.23 1.23
N ASP A 28 2.07 20.91 2.27
CA ASP A 28 1.19 21.82 2.96
C ASP A 28 1.84 22.27 4.29
N PRO A 29 2.25 23.56 4.42
CA PRO A 29 2.86 24.06 5.65
C PRO A 29 1.96 23.96 6.89
N ALA A 30 0.66 23.87 6.70
CA ALA A 30 -0.31 23.71 7.80
C ALA A 30 -0.47 22.25 8.24
N SER A 31 0.00 21.30 7.45
CA SER A 31 -0.10 19.88 7.76
C SER A 31 0.92 19.46 8.79
N THR A 32 0.46 18.89 9.90
CA THR A 32 1.31 18.27 10.91
C THR A 32 1.10 16.76 10.95
N PRO A 33 2.14 15.94 11.18
CA PRO A 33 1.97 14.50 11.31
C PRO A 33 0.99 14.15 12.43
N HIS A 34 -0.05 13.38 12.12
CA HIS A 34 -1.03 12.89 13.08
C HIS A 34 -1.59 11.55 12.68
N GLN A 35 -2.17 10.83 13.62
CA GLN A 35 -2.87 9.58 13.34
C GLN A 35 -4.36 9.86 13.18
N GLN A 36 -4.95 9.24 12.15
CA GLN A 36 -6.39 9.30 11.87
C GLN A 36 -6.94 7.89 11.78
N ASP A 37 -8.04 7.64 12.48
CA ASP A 37 -8.72 6.36 12.48
C ASP A 37 -9.88 6.37 11.48
N PHE A 38 -9.94 5.31 10.66
CA PHE A 38 -11.03 5.04 9.72
C PHE A 38 -11.66 3.69 10.04
N LEU A 39 -12.98 3.64 10.06
CA LEU A 39 -13.74 2.43 10.27
C LEU A 39 -14.16 1.83 8.93
N VAL A 40 -13.90 0.54 8.74
CA VAL A 40 -14.26 -0.19 7.52
C VAL A 40 -14.95 -1.48 7.90
N ASP A 41 -16.04 -1.80 7.23
CA ASP A 41 -16.72 -3.08 7.37
C ASP A 41 -16.01 -4.11 6.48
N GLU A 42 -15.42 -5.13 7.12
CA GLU A 42 -14.59 -6.12 6.43
C GLU A 42 -15.43 -7.06 5.59
N ALA A 43 -15.15 -7.11 4.29
CA ALA A 43 -15.70 -8.12 3.38
C ALA A 43 -14.83 -9.38 3.36
N GLU A 44 -15.41 -10.51 2.97
CA GLU A 44 -14.66 -11.76 2.77
C GLU A 44 -13.58 -11.60 1.69
N GLY A 45 -12.35 -11.98 2.03
CA GLY A 45 -11.21 -11.87 1.11
C GLY A 45 -10.74 -10.43 0.84
N MET A 46 -11.16 -9.46 1.66
CA MET A 46 -10.73 -8.07 1.53
C MET A 46 -9.22 -7.95 1.71
N THR A 47 -8.55 -7.33 0.74
CA THR A 47 -7.16 -6.90 0.90
C THR A 47 -7.11 -5.51 1.51
N LEU A 48 -5.98 -5.17 2.12
CA LEU A 48 -5.79 -3.83 2.67
C LEU A 48 -5.90 -2.73 1.59
N PHE A 49 -5.50 -3.04 0.34
CA PHE A 49 -5.71 -2.15 -0.80
C PHE A 49 -7.20 -1.83 -1.02
N ILE A 50 -8.07 -2.82 -0.96
CA ILE A 50 -9.53 -2.63 -1.13
C ILE A 50 -10.06 -1.74 -0.01
N ALA A 51 -9.66 -1.99 1.24
CA ALA A 51 -10.05 -1.18 2.39
C ALA A 51 -9.59 0.28 2.25
N LEU A 52 -8.35 0.53 1.83
CA LEU A 52 -7.84 1.88 1.57
C LEU A 52 -8.59 2.58 0.44
N ASN A 53 -8.91 1.85 -0.62
CA ASN A 53 -9.67 2.41 -1.74
C ASN A 53 -11.12 2.76 -1.34
N GLU A 54 -11.74 1.96 -0.48
CA GLU A 54 -13.06 2.24 0.09
C GLU A 54 -13.02 3.53 0.94
N ILE A 55 -12.03 3.69 1.83
CA ILE A 55 -11.86 4.91 2.61
C ILE A 55 -11.74 6.12 1.69
N ARG A 56 -10.89 6.05 0.67
CA ARG A 56 -10.71 7.16 -0.27
C ARG A 56 -11.97 7.48 -1.07
N ALA A 57 -12.77 6.48 -1.40
CA ALA A 57 -14.00 6.66 -2.16
C ALA A 57 -15.17 7.19 -1.32
N THR A 58 -15.25 6.82 -0.04
CA THR A 58 -16.46 7.05 0.77
C THR A 58 -16.28 7.93 1.99
N GLN A 59 -15.05 8.04 2.54
CA GLN A 59 -14.80 8.75 3.79
C GLN A 59 -13.87 9.95 3.60
N ASP A 60 -12.72 9.78 2.93
CA ASP A 60 -11.73 10.84 2.77
C ASP A 60 -10.99 10.74 1.43
N PRO A 61 -11.42 11.50 0.41
CA PRO A 61 -10.80 11.48 -0.92
C PRO A 61 -9.37 12.08 -0.93
N SER A 62 -8.94 12.76 0.13
CA SER A 62 -7.59 13.30 0.25
C SER A 62 -6.53 12.28 0.64
N LEU A 63 -6.93 11.06 1.02
CA LEU A 63 -6.01 10.00 1.41
C LEU A 63 -5.07 9.63 0.26
N GLN A 64 -3.75 9.79 0.51
CA GLN A 64 -2.71 9.52 -0.48
C GLN A 64 -2.06 8.15 -0.24
N PHE A 65 -2.14 7.30 -1.25
CA PHE A 65 -1.40 6.03 -1.34
C PHE A 65 -1.27 5.61 -2.80
N ASP A 66 -0.24 4.86 -3.10
CA ASP A 66 0.08 4.45 -4.46
C ASP A 66 -0.30 3.00 -4.75
N PHE A 67 -0.67 2.74 -5.99
CA PHE A 67 -0.90 1.39 -6.48
C PHE A 67 -0.89 1.39 -8.02
N VAL A 68 -0.47 0.27 -8.62
CA VAL A 68 -0.50 0.07 -10.07
C VAL A 68 -1.04 -1.32 -10.41
N CYS A 69 -0.27 -2.37 -10.15
CA CYS A 69 -0.60 -3.72 -10.63
C CYS A 69 -1.70 -4.42 -9.82
N ARG A 70 -1.87 -4.13 -8.56
CA ARG A 70 -2.79 -4.80 -7.60
C ARG A 70 -2.59 -6.33 -7.50
N ALA A 71 -1.45 -6.82 -7.97
CA ALA A 71 -1.15 -8.25 -8.10
C ALA A 71 0.15 -8.67 -7.39
N GLY A 72 0.74 -7.78 -6.58
CA GLY A 72 1.95 -8.05 -5.82
C GLY A 72 3.25 -8.03 -6.64
N ILE A 73 3.28 -7.36 -7.80
CA ILE A 73 4.42 -7.36 -8.71
C ILE A 73 5.19 -6.03 -8.66
N CYS A 74 4.49 -4.88 -8.78
CA CYS A 74 5.14 -3.59 -8.98
C CYS A 74 5.72 -2.95 -7.71
N GLY A 75 5.28 -3.35 -6.52
CA GLY A 75 5.74 -2.78 -5.26
C GLY A 75 5.19 -1.40 -4.90
N SER A 76 4.41 -0.74 -5.76
CA SER A 76 3.92 0.64 -5.53
C SER A 76 3.10 0.80 -4.25
N CYS A 77 2.34 -0.22 -3.85
CA CYS A 77 1.51 -0.21 -2.66
C CYS A 77 2.24 -0.65 -1.38
N ALA A 78 3.57 -0.63 -1.40
CA ALA A 78 4.36 -0.98 -0.23
C ALA A 78 4.27 0.11 0.84
N MET A 79 4.01 -0.30 2.08
CA MET A 79 3.89 0.56 3.25
C MET A 79 4.21 -0.22 4.53
N LEU A 80 4.32 0.46 5.65
CA LEU A 80 4.37 -0.22 6.95
C LEU A 80 2.96 -0.62 7.37
N ILE A 81 2.75 -1.90 7.53
CA ILE A 81 1.51 -2.51 8.04
C ILE A 81 1.83 -3.13 9.39
N ASN A 82 1.25 -2.57 10.46
CA ASN A 82 1.59 -2.97 11.84
C ASN A 82 3.11 -2.98 12.09
N GLY A 83 3.82 -1.96 11.58
CA GLY A 83 5.25 -1.78 11.72
C GLY A 83 6.13 -2.67 10.81
N ARG A 84 5.55 -3.45 9.90
CA ARG A 84 6.30 -4.31 8.97
C ARG A 84 6.10 -3.85 7.53
N PRO A 85 7.16 -3.72 6.73
CA PRO A 85 7.05 -3.44 5.30
C PRO A 85 6.28 -4.57 4.59
N SER A 86 5.19 -4.22 3.93
CA SER A 86 4.33 -5.19 3.24
C SER A 86 3.57 -4.53 2.10
N LEU A 87 3.05 -5.34 1.17
CA LEU A 87 2.26 -4.87 0.04
C LEU A 87 0.77 -4.86 0.39
N ALA A 88 0.12 -3.71 0.35
CA ALA A 88 -1.30 -3.58 0.67
C ALA A 88 -2.20 -4.48 -0.22
N CYS A 89 -1.84 -4.66 -1.49
CA CYS A 89 -2.60 -5.50 -2.42
C CYS A 89 -2.47 -7.01 -2.17
N ARG A 90 -1.53 -7.45 -1.33
CA ARG A 90 -1.30 -8.86 -0.98
C ARG A 90 -1.61 -9.20 0.47
N THR A 91 -1.90 -8.20 1.28
CA THR A 91 -2.19 -8.38 2.70
C THR A 91 -3.71 -8.44 2.90
N LEU A 92 -4.20 -9.60 3.35
CA LEU A 92 -5.61 -9.78 3.69
C LEU A 92 -5.91 -9.15 5.05
N THR A 93 -7.01 -8.41 5.15
CA THR A 93 -7.42 -7.77 6.41
C THR A 93 -7.78 -8.80 7.48
N GLN A 94 -8.33 -9.93 7.08
CA GLN A 94 -8.70 -11.03 7.99
C GLN A 94 -7.50 -11.62 8.77
N ASP A 95 -6.29 -11.50 8.24
CA ASP A 95 -5.06 -12.00 8.87
C ASP A 95 -4.46 -10.98 9.86
N LEU A 96 -5.04 -9.79 9.90
CA LEU A 96 -4.66 -8.70 10.79
C LEU A 96 -5.62 -8.57 11.98
N GLY A 97 -5.22 -7.82 12.99
CA GLY A 97 -6.08 -7.52 14.14
C GLY A 97 -7.22 -6.55 13.82
N ASP A 98 -8.03 -6.22 14.82
CA ASP A 98 -9.16 -5.29 14.65
C ASP A 98 -8.70 -3.84 14.47
N VAL A 99 -7.49 -3.50 14.91
CA VAL A 99 -6.82 -2.22 14.67
C VAL A 99 -5.56 -2.48 13.84
N ILE A 100 -5.50 -1.86 12.67
CA ILE A 100 -4.40 -2.00 11.71
C ILE A 100 -3.71 -0.64 11.60
N THR A 101 -2.44 -0.57 11.98
CA THR A 101 -1.66 0.67 11.89
C THR A 101 -0.93 0.74 10.55
N LEU A 102 -1.04 1.89 9.89
CA LEU A 102 -0.44 2.14 8.58
C LEU A 102 0.45 3.37 8.62
N ALA A 103 1.63 3.26 8.03
CA ALA A 103 2.57 4.35 7.90
C ALA A 103 3.36 4.24 6.57
N PRO A 104 3.94 5.33 6.06
CA PRO A 104 4.78 5.27 4.87
C PRO A 104 6.03 4.42 5.12
N LEU A 105 6.64 3.93 4.02
CA LEU A 105 7.93 3.25 4.10
C LEU A 105 8.99 4.22 4.66
N PRO A 106 9.81 3.79 5.65
CA PRO A 106 10.91 4.59 6.17
C PRO A 106 12.02 4.75 5.11
N PHE A 107 12.85 5.78 5.27
CA PHE A 107 14.02 6.08 4.43
C PHE A 107 13.72 6.56 3.01
N PHE A 108 12.47 6.68 2.64
CA PHE A 108 12.05 7.33 1.40
C PHE A 108 11.49 8.73 1.69
N GLU A 109 11.65 9.63 0.73
CA GLU A 109 11.05 10.96 0.79
C GLU A 109 9.52 10.83 0.77
N LEU A 110 8.86 11.44 1.75
CA LEU A 110 7.41 11.43 1.84
C LEU A 110 6.79 12.37 0.79
N ILE A 111 5.86 11.84 0.01
CA ILE A 111 5.01 12.63 -0.89
C ILE A 111 3.76 13.09 -0.13
N GLY A 112 3.08 12.17 0.54
CA GLY A 112 1.93 12.43 1.37
C GLY A 112 1.34 11.15 1.95
N ASP A 113 0.92 11.17 3.18
CA ASP A 113 0.33 10.07 3.94
C ASP A 113 1.14 8.75 3.82
N LEU A 114 0.71 7.83 2.95
CA LEU A 114 1.35 6.53 2.73
C LEU A 114 2.19 6.50 1.43
N SER A 115 2.15 7.57 0.64
CA SER A 115 2.84 7.69 -0.64
C SER A 115 4.27 8.21 -0.46
N VAL A 116 5.25 7.52 -1.06
CA VAL A 116 6.68 7.86 -0.95
C VAL A 116 7.36 7.89 -2.33
N ASN A 117 8.40 8.72 -2.46
CA ASN A 117 9.18 8.84 -3.69
C ASN A 117 10.21 7.71 -3.82
N THR A 118 9.86 6.66 -4.53
CA THR A 118 10.77 5.56 -4.86
C THR A 118 11.59 5.79 -6.13
N GLY A 119 11.28 6.84 -6.90
CA GLY A 119 11.87 7.08 -8.23
C GLY A 119 13.39 7.24 -8.20
N LYS A 120 13.92 7.90 -7.20
CA LYS A 120 15.37 8.10 -7.01
C LYS A 120 16.11 6.78 -6.79
N TRP A 121 15.54 5.91 -5.95
CA TRP A 121 16.06 4.58 -5.68
C TRP A 121 15.97 3.67 -6.91
N MET A 122 14.84 3.69 -7.60
CA MET A 122 14.60 2.90 -8.82
C MET A 122 15.59 3.26 -9.92
N ARG A 123 15.82 4.57 -10.18
CA ARG A 123 16.81 5.03 -11.16
C ARG A 123 18.23 4.59 -10.77
N GLY A 124 18.63 4.80 -9.53
CA GLY A 124 19.97 4.40 -9.07
C GLY A 124 20.20 2.89 -9.15
N THR A 125 19.17 2.07 -8.92
CA THR A 125 19.24 0.61 -9.08
C THR A 125 19.40 0.23 -10.56
N SER A 126 18.59 0.83 -11.43
CA SER A 126 18.64 0.60 -12.87
C SER A 126 20.00 0.96 -13.47
N GLU A 127 20.54 2.12 -13.11
CA GLU A 127 21.86 2.58 -13.58
C GLU A 127 23.00 1.65 -13.13
N ARG A 128 22.93 1.11 -11.91
CA ARG A 128 23.96 0.21 -11.38
C ARG A 128 23.91 -1.18 -11.96
N LEU A 129 22.70 -1.71 -12.13
CA LEU A 129 22.52 -3.10 -12.55
C LEU A 129 22.60 -3.25 -14.07
N ARG A 130 22.41 -2.18 -14.84
CA ARG A 130 22.39 -2.19 -16.32
C ARG A 130 21.54 -3.34 -16.89
N THR A 131 20.41 -3.60 -16.26
CA THR A 131 19.55 -4.76 -16.53
C THR A 131 18.61 -4.57 -17.73
N TRP A 132 18.77 -3.47 -18.46
CA TRP A 132 17.95 -3.19 -19.64
C TRP A 132 18.44 -3.99 -20.84
N VAL A 133 17.51 -4.51 -21.61
CA VAL A 133 17.80 -5.04 -22.94
C VAL A 133 18.17 -3.86 -23.83
N HIS A 134 19.41 -3.81 -24.27
CA HIS A 134 19.88 -2.82 -25.25
C HIS A 134 19.68 -3.42 -26.65
N ASN A 135 18.92 -2.75 -27.47
CA ASN A 135 18.91 -2.98 -28.90
C ASN A 135 19.83 -1.96 -29.55
N ASP A 136 20.85 -2.43 -30.22
CA ASP A 136 21.82 -1.58 -30.95
C ASP A 136 21.23 -1.00 -32.23
N ALA A 137 20.07 -1.49 -32.65
CA ALA A 137 19.32 -1.00 -33.81
C ALA A 137 17.83 -0.78 -33.44
N PRO A 138 17.16 0.15 -34.13
CA PRO A 138 15.70 0.26 -34.03
C PRO A 138 15.05 -1.05 -34.39
N VAL A 139 14.08 -1.49 -33.56
CA VAL A 139 13.28 -2.68 -33.89
C VAL A 139 12.26 -2.28 -34.95
N ASP A 140 12.29 -2.99 -36.09
CA ASP A 140 11.25 -2.86 -37.09
C ASP A 140 9.99 -3.56 -36.58
N LEU A 141 8.91 -2.79 -36.37
CA LEU A 141 7.66 -3.31 -35.85
C LEU A 141 6.95 -4.21 -36.86
N ASP A 142 7.25 -4.05 -38.15
CA ASP A 142 6.66 -4.88 -39.22
C ASP A 142 7.28 -6.30 -39.25
N GLU A 143 8.47 -6.49 -38.66
CA GLU A 143 9.08 -7.81 -38.49
C GLU A 143 8.55 -8.59 -37.28
N LEU A 144 7.76 -7.95 -36.39
CA LEU A 144 7.23 -8.56 -35.15
C LEU A 144 5.82 -9.15 -35.32
N VAL A 145 5.20 -9.04 -36.50
CA VAL A 145 3.82 -9.47 -36.77
C VAL A 145 3.79 -10.71 -37.65
#